data_446a5fccf48b992af8f2e96c0a179b6f
#
_entry.id   446a5fccf48b992af8f2e96c0a179b6f
#
_cell.length_a   1.000
_cell.length_b   1.000
_cell.length_c   1.000
_cell.angle_alpha   90.00
_cell.angle_beta   90.00
_cell.angle_gamma   90.00
#
_symmetry.space_group_name_H-M   'P 1'
#
loop_
_entity.id
_entity.type
_entity.pdbx_description
1 polymer ?
#
loop_
_entity_poly.entity_id
_entity_poly.type
_entity_poly.pdbx_seq_one_letter_code
_entity_poly.pdbx_strand_id
1 'polypeptide(L)'
;MKKINTNALAEETWSSPKGKFAGAGKEVSEALGRKPQSTDLLERHPFDVEIVRIAPGKTPYPYHLHSAQWEFYHVISGTGIVRHKDGKTPIKAGDAFLFKPGEPHQLINEGSQDLILYVVADKSDR
;
A
#
# COMPACT_ATOMS: atom_id res chain seq x y z
N MET A 1 19.01 -5.24 -17.10
CA MET A 1 18.36 -5.03 -15.81
C MET A 1 18.03 -3.56 -15.65
N LYS A 2 16.86 -3.25 -15.14
CA LYS A 2 16.49 -1.87 -14.80
C LYS A 2 16.60 -1.68 -13.28
N LYS A 3 17.11 -0.53 -12.86
CA LYS A 3 17.38 -0.25 -11.45
C LYS A 3 16.98 1.19 -11.14
N ILE A 4 16.36 1.40 -9.98
CA ILE A 4 16.06 2.73 -9.44
C ILE A 4 16.50 2.78 -7.98
N ASN A 5 16.58 4.01 -7.46
CA ASN A 5 16.70 4.22 -6.01
C ASN A 5 15.40 4.89 -5.54
N THR A 6 14.70 4.26 -4.62
CA THR A 6 13.40 4.76 -4.17
C THR A 6 13.49 6.10 -3.44
N ASN A 7 14.66 6.44 -2.88
CA ASN A 7 14.86 7.75 -2.26
C ASN A 7 14.82 8.89 -3.28
N ALA A 8 15.08 8.58 -4.56
CA ALA A 8 15.04 9.57 -5.64
C ALA A 8 13.65 9.68 -6.30
N LEU A 9 12.72 8.81 -5.94
CA LEU A 9 11.36 8.86 -6.48
C LEU A 9 10.56 9.96 -5.81
N ALA A 10 9.78 10.68 -6.60
CA ALA A 10 8.82 11.64 -6.09
C ALA A 10 7.68 10.89 -5.40
N GLU A 11 7.22 11.44 -4.31
CA GLU A 11 6.08 10.92 -3.57
C GLU A 11 4.80 11.56 -4.11
N GLU A 12 3.77 10.76 -4.36
CA GLU A 12 2.45 11.22 -4.76
C GLU A 12 1.55 11.19 -3.54
N THR A 13 0.84 12.30 -3.30
CA THR A 13 -0.07 12.39 -2.16
C THR A 13 -1.52 12.29 -2.62
N TRP A 14 -2.38 11.75 -1.77
CA TRP A 14 -3.82 11.77 -2.00
C TRP A 14 -4.55 12.15 -0.73
N SER A 15 -5.73 12.71 -0.90
CA SER A 15 -6.59 13.10 0.20
C SER A 15 -8.04 13.10 -0.28
N SER A 16 -8.94 12.58 0.54
CA SER A 16 -10.37 12.74 0.29
C SER A 16 -10.75 14.22 0.43
N PRO A 17 -11.90 14.65 -0.14
CA PRO A 17 -12.27 16.08 -0.14
C PRO A 17 -12.25 16.76 1.22
N LYS A 18 -12.57 16.04 2.29
CA LYS A 18 -12.55 16.58 3.66
C LYS A 18 -11.35 16.14 4.48
N GLY A 19 -10.35 15.51 3.83
CA GLY A 19 -9.14 15.05 4.50
C GLY A 19 -9.30 13.87 5.43
N LYS A 20 -10.44 13.20 5.42
CA LYS A 20 -10.69 12.03 6.27
C LYS A 20 -9.78 10.87 5.93
N PHE A 21 -9.54 10.66 4.63
CA PHE A 21 -8.63 9.63 4.14
C PHE A 21 -7.49 10.31 3.41
N ALA A 22 -6.28 10.00 3.81
CA ALA A 22 -5.10 10.64 3.24
C ALA A 22 -3.88 9.73 3.35
N GLY A 23 -3.00 9.81 2.39
CA GLY A 23 -1.75 9.06 2.37
C GLY A 23 -0.80 9.59 1.32
N ALA A 24 0.34 8.95 1.21
CA ALA A 24 1.35 9.26 0.20
C ALA A 24 1.99 7.96 -0.26
N GLY A 25 2.43 7.92 -1.51
CA GLY A 25 3.01 6.71 -2.06
C GLY A 25 4.07 6.99 -3.11
N LYS A 26 4.96 6.01 -3.28
CA LYS A 26 5.95 5.98 -4.35
C LYS A 26 5.68 4.75 -5.20
N GLU A 27 5.40 4.96 -6.48
CA GLU A 27 5.05 3.90 -7.43
C GLU A 27 6.31 3.23 -7.95
N VAL A 28 6.81 2.24 -7.21
CA VAL A 28 8.08 1.56 -7.51
C VAL A 28 8.01 0.78 -8.81
N SER A 29 6.97 -0.03 -8.99
CA SER A 29 6.86 -0.87 -10.18
C SER A 29 6.66 -0.05 -11.46
N GLU A 30 5.95 1.05 -11.40
CA GLU A 30 5.80 1.94 -12.57
C GLU A 30 7.13 2.63 -12.91
N ALA A 31 7.90 3.03 -11.91
CA ALA A 31 9.25 3.57 -12.13
C ALA A 31 10.18 2.52 -12.75
N LEU A 32 9.91 1.25 -12.53
CA LEU A 32 10.65 0.13 -13.14
C LEU A 32 10.05 -0.33 -14.48
N GLY A 33 9.10 0.44 -15.02
CA GLY A 33 8.58 0.22 -16.37
C GLY A 33 7.21 -0.43 -16.45
N ARG A 34 6.56 -0.70 -15.31
CA ARG A 34 5.21 -1.27 -15.34
C ARG A 34 4.23 -0.31 -16.00
N LYS A 35 3.47 -0.84 -16.95
CA LYS A 35 2.40 -0.11 -17.64
C LYS A 35 1.09 -0.85 -17.39
N PRO A 36 0.33 -0.46 -16.36
CA PRO A 36 -0.87 -1.23 -15.95
C PRO A 36 -1.94 -1.32 -17.02
N GLN A 37 -1.98 -0.38 -17.96
CA GLN A 37 -2.99 -0.34 -19.01
C GLN A 37 -2.53 -1.06 -20.30
N SER A 38 -1.31 -1.56 -20.35
CA SER A 38 -0.80 -2.22 -21.54
C SER A 38 -1.45 -3.58 -21.75
N THR A 39 -1.67 -3.94 -23.02
CA THR A 39 -2.08 -5.30 -23.41
C THR A 39 -0.89 -6.24 -23.53
N ASP A 40 0.33 -5.71 -23.52
CA ASP A 40 1.55 -6.51 -23.51
C ASP A 40 1.81 -7.00 -22.08
N LEU A 41 1.78 -8.30 -21.88
CA LEU A 41 1.98 -8.92 -20.57
C LEU A 41 3.37 -8.66 -20.00
N LEU A 42 4.38 -8.45 -20.85
CA LEU A 42 5.73 -8.12 -20.40
C LEU A 42 5.80 -6.69 -19.85
N GLU A 43 4.99 -5.79 -20.38
CA GLU A 43 4.91 -4.42 -19.88
C GLU A 43 3.99 -4.29 -18.68
N ARG A 44 2.96 -5.11 -18.60
CA ARG A 44 1.94 -5.01 -17.57
C ARG A 44 2.35 -5.58 -16.22
N HIS A 45 3.48 -6.21 -16.12
CA HIS A 45 4.03 -6.87 -14.91
C HIS A 45 2.97 -7.60 -14.05
N PRO A 46 3.26 -8.78 -13.51
CA PRO A 46 2.26 -9.56 -12.78
C PRO A 46 1.96 -9.04 -11.37
N PHE A 47 2.74 -8.12 -10.87
CA PHE A 47 2.52 -7.54 -9.53
C PHE A 47 2.83 -6.04 -9.54
N ASP A 48 2.29 -5.35 -8.57
CA ASP A 48 2.50 -3.94 -8.33
C ASP A 48 3.22 -3.76 -6.99
N VAL A 49 4.23 -2.90 -6.95
CA VAL A 49 4.99 -2.59 -5.73
C VAL A 49 4.93 -1.09 -5.47
N GLU A 50 4.54 -0.74 -4.25
CA GLU A 50 4.39 0.64 -3.83
C GLU A 50 4.98 0.80 -2.43
N ILE A 51 5.59 1.95 -2.15
CA ILE A 51 5.93 2.35 -0.78
C ILE A 51 4.88 3.35 -0.35
N VAL A 52 4.18 3.05 0.74
CA VAL A 52 3.11 3.89 1.27
C VAL A 52 3.56 4.53 2.58
N ARG A 53 3.28 5.82 2.73
CA ARG A 53 3.52 6.58 3.95
C ARG A 53 2.18 7.12 4.48
N ILE A 54 1.90 6.84 5.73
CA ILE A 54 0.69 7.28 6.41
C ILE A 54 1.09 8.17 7.58
N ALA A 55 0.69 9.44 7.53
CA ALA A 55 1.01 10.41 8.57
C ALA A 55 0.27 10.10 9.88
N PRO A 56 0.77 10.58 11.03
CA PRO A 56 0.09 10.39 12.31
C PRO A 56 -1.37 10.86 12.27
N GLY A 57 -2.24 10.04 12.84
CA GLY A 57 -3.67 10.33 12.92
C GLY A 57 -4.44 10.07 11.64
N LYS A 58 -3.81 9.55 10.60
CA LYS A 58 -4.45 9.34 9.30
C LYS A 58 -4.72 7.87 9.01
N THR A 59 -5.68 7.67 8.12
CA THR A 59 -5.96 6.38 7.49
C THR A 59 -6.06 6.63 5.99
N PRO A 60 -5.37 5.80 5.16
CA PRO A 60 -5.32 6.09 3.72
C PRO A 60 -6.62 5.80 2.98
N TYR A 61 -7.39 4.83 3.45
CA TYR A 61 -8.60 4.35 2.76
C TYR A 61 -9.68 4.01 3.76
N PRO A 62 -10.95 3.99 3.33
CA PRO A 62 -12.01 3.40 4.14
C PRO A 62 -11.80 1.90 4.32
N TYR A 63 -12.51 1.31 5.25
CA TYR A 63 -12.57 -0.14 5.42
C TYR A 63 -13.12 -0.76 4.12
N HIS A 64 -12.35 -1.63 3.49
CA HIS A 64 -12.66 -2.13 2.15
C HIS A 64 -12.08 -3.53 1.91
N LEU A 65 -12.51 -4.16 0.82
CA LEU A 65 -11.94 -5.41 0.36
C LEU A 65 -11.72 -5.36 -1.16
N HIS A 66 -10.85 -6.24 -1.65
CA HIS A 66 -10.69 -6.50 -3.08
C HIS A 66 -11.28 -7.87 -3.40
N SER A 67 -12.03 -7.97 -4.49
CA SER A 67 -12.72 -9.22 -4.85
C SER A 67 -11.78 -10.30 -5.40
N ALA A 68 -10.68 -9.90 -6.03
CA ALA A 68 -9.78 -10.83 -6.71
C ALA A 68 -8.30 -10.60 -6.41
N GLN A 69 -7.95 -9.50 -5.79
CA GLN A 69 -6.56 -9.11 -5.59
C GLN A 69 -6.01 -9.61 -4.26
N TRP A 70 -4.79 -10.13 -4.28
CA TRP A 70 -4.00 -10.42 -3.10
C TRP A 70 -3.15 -9.19 -2.78
N GLU A 71 -3.00 -8.85 -1.50
CA GLU A 71 -2.16 -7.75 -1.07
C GLU A 71 -1.24 -8.19 0.06
N PHE A 72 0.06 -7.99 -0.15
CA PHE A 72 1.10 -8.24 0.85
C PHE A 72 1.62 -6.90 1.38
N TYR A 73 1.78 -6.81 2.69
CA TYR A 73 2.29 -5.63 3.37
C TYR A 73 3.51 -5.97 4.20
N HIS A 74 4.49 -5.08 4.20
CA HIS A 74 5.65 -5.19 5.08
C HIS A 74 5.94 -3.83 5.69
N VAL A 75 5.90 -3.74 7.02
CA VAL A 75 6.15 -2.48 7.73
C VAL A 75 7.65 -2.21 7.77
N ILE A 76 8.06 -1.07 7.20
CA ILE A 76 9.46 -0.62 7.17
C ILE A 76 9.77 0.14 8.45
N SER A 77 8.90 1.07 8.85
CA SER A 77 9.12 1.88 10.05
C SER A 77 7.79 2.40 10.60
N GLY A 78 7.79 2.75 11.86
CA GLY A 78 6.61 3.25 12.55
C GLY A 78 5.76 2.14 13.14
N THR A 79 4.59 2.54 13.63
CA THR A 79 3.59 1.65 14.22
C THR A 79 2.22 1.99 13.66
N GLY A 80 1.31 1.05 13.71
CA GLY A 80 -0.05 1.27 13.25
C GLY A 80 -1.00 0.21 13.76
N ILE A 81 -2.22 0.26 13.24
CA ILE A 81 -3.29 -0.69 13.53
C ILE A 81 -3.84 -1.19 12.21
N VAL A 82 -4.06 -2.49 12.11
CA VAL A 82 -4.84 -3.10 11.04
C VAL A 82 -6.20 -3.45 11.60
N ARG A 83 -7.24 -2.86 11.05
CA ARG A 83 -8.62 -3.26 11.32
C ARG A 83 -9.01 -4.33 10.32
N HIS A 84 -9.57 -5.44 10.79
CA HIS A 84 -9.99 -6.56 9.96
C HIS A 84 -11.28 -7.18 10.53
N LYS A 85 -11.78 -8.24 9.91
CA LYS A 85 -13.08 -8.82 10.31
C LYS A 85 -13.13 -9.34 11.75
N ASP A 86 -11.98 -9.74 12.31
CA ASP A 86 -11.90 -10.29 13.67
C ASP A 86 -11.47 -9.26 14.72
N GLY A 87 -11.37 -7.99 14.34
CA GLY A 87 -11.02 -6.92 15.26
C GLY A 87 -9.89 -6.04 14.76
N LYS A 88 -9.01 -5.65 15.67
CA LYS A 88 -7.87 -4.77 15.39
C LYS A 88 -6.58 -5.43 15.84
N THR A 89 -5.55 -5.36 15.01
CA THR A 89 -4.23 -5.91 15.32
C THR A 89 -3.18 -4.81 15.24
N PRO A 90 -2.40 -4.58 16.30
CA PRO A 90 -1.28 -3.62 16.22
C PRO A 90 -0.16 -4.16 15.35
N ILE A 91 0.48 -3.27 14.62
CA ILE A 91 1.62 -3.58 13.76
C ILE A 91 2.77 -2.64 14.03
N LYS A 92 3.99 -3.10 13.76
CA LYS A 92 5.23 -2.34 13.96
C LYS A 92 6.27 -2.73 12.92
N ALA A 93 7.38 -2.01 12.88
CA ALA A 93 8.48 -2.28 11.96
C ALA A 93 8.89 -3.76 11.99
N GLY A 94 9.04 -4.34 10.82
CA GLY A 94 9.37 -5.75 10.63
C GLY A 94 8.17 -6.67 10.46
N ASP A 95 6.97 -6.25 10.84
CA ASP A 95 5.79 -7.07 10.67
C ASP A 95 5.40 -7.20 9.20
N ALA A 96 5.00 -8.40 8.81
CA ALA A 96 4.49 -8.67 7.48
C ALA A 96 3.12 -9.35 7.59
N PHE A 97 2.22 -9.01 6.70
CA PHE A 97 0.87 -9.59 6.69
C PHE A 97 0.29 -9.61 5.29
N LEU A 98 -0.72 -10.43 5.10
CA LEU A 98 -1.29 -10.72 3.79
C LEU A 98 -2.81 -10.69 3.88
N PHE A 99 -3.43 -10.04 2.91
CA PHE A 99 -4.88 -10.11 2.70
C PHE A 99 -5.17 -10.89 1.43
N LYS A 100 -5.98 -11.93 1.57
CA LYS A 100 -6.50 -12.69 0.44
C LYS A 100 -7.66 -11.94 -0.19
N PRO A 101 -8.04 -12.28 -1.44
CA PRO A 101 -9.28 -11.77 -2.01
C PRO A 101 -10.46 -11.96 -1.05
N GLY A 102 -11.27 -10.93 -0.90
CA GLY A 102 -12.46 -10.97 -0.06
C GLY A 102 -12.23 -10.66 1.42
N GLU A 103 -10.99 -10.44 1.86
CA GLU A 103 -10.71 -10.07 3.25
C GLU A 103 -10.77 -8.55 3.43
N PRO A 104 -11.75 -8.04 4.19
CA PRO A 104 -11.84 -6.60 4.43
C PRO A 104 -10.76 -6.12 5.39
N HIS A 105 -10.26 -4.92 5.15
CA HIS A 105 -9.19 -4.37 5.96
C HIS A 105 -9.10 -2.84 5.87
N GLN A 106 -8.41 -2.27 6.85
CA GLN A 106 -8.10 -0.84 6.89
C GLN A 106 -6.84 -0.64 7.72
N LEU A 107 -5.93 0.21 7.22
CA LEU A 107 -4.75 0.64 7.96
C LEU A 107 -5.05 1.94 8.69
N ILE A 108 -4.56 2.06 9.91
CA ILE A 108 -4.76 3.26 10.73
C ILE A 108 -3.43 3.60 11.40
N ASN A 109 -3.01 4.86 11.31
CA ASN A 109 -1.86 5.34 12.07
C ASN A 109 -2.34 6.15 13.27
N GLU A 110 -2.36 5.52 14.44
CA GLU A 110 -2.72 6.19 15.71
C GLU A 110 -1.47 6.65 16.46
N GLY A 111 -0.28 6.48 15.90
CA GLY A 111 0.98 6.84 16.54
C GLY A 111 1.35 8.30 16.34
N SER A 112 2.58 8.62 16.72
CA SER A 112 3.13 9.99 16.66
C SER A 112 4.14 10.16 15.51
N GLN A 113 4.44 9.11 14.76
CA GLN A 113 5.39 9.12 13.65
C GLN A 113 4.76 8.52 12.41
N ASP A 114 5.35 8.78 11.24
CA ASP A 114 4.88 8.19 9.99
C ASP A 114 4.96 6.66 10.05
N LEU A 115 3.94 6.01 9.52
CA LEU A 115 3.93 4.59 9.26
C LEU A 115 4.31 4.38 7.80
N ILE A 116 5.37 3.63 7.55
CA ILE A 116 5.89 3.39 6.19
C ILE A 116 5.90 1.90 5.91
N LEU A 117 5.31 1.52 4.77
CA LEU A 117 5.15 0.12 4.39
C LEU A 117 5.49 -0.11 2.92
N TYR A 118 5.98 -1.32 2.62
CA TYR A 118 5.90 -1.85 1.27
C TYR A 118 4.55 -2.53 1.09
N VAL A 119 3.93 -2.30 -0.06
CA VAL A 119 2.69 -2.94 -0.46
C VAL A 119 2.94 -3.62 -1.80
N VAL A 120 2.68 -4.92 -1.86
CA VAL A 120 2.79 -5.71 -3.09
C VAL A 120 1.44 -6.32 -3.37
N ALA A 121 0.91 -6.05 -4.55
CA ALA A 121 -0.39 -6.55 -4.96
C ALA A 121 -0.27 -7.23 -6.32
N ASP A 122 -1.04 -8.29 -6.52
CA ASP A 122 -1.09 -8.86 -7.86
C ASP A 122 -2.03 -8.01 -8.73
N LYS A 123 -2.03 -8.30 -10.02
CA LYS A 123 -2.76 -7.47 -11.00
C LYS A 123 -4.20 -7.91 -11.25
N SER A 124 -4.69 -8.88 -10.51
CA SER A 124 -5.94 -9.55 -10.86
C SER A 124 -7.17 -8.67 -10.78
N ASP A 125 -7.10 -7.56 -10.07
CA ASP A 125 -8.20 -6.59 -9.96
C ASP A 125 -8.20 -5.53 -11.06
N ARG A 126 -7.40 -5.69 -12.07
CA ARG A 126 -7.21 -4.67 -13.11
C ARG A 126 -8.04 -4.92 -14.34
#